data_e6fab7c5573af5da1ab136869f26281b
#
_entry.id   e6fab7c5573af5da1ab136869f26281b
#
_cell.length_a   1.000
_cell.length_b   1.000
_cell.length_c   1.000
_cell.angle_alpha   90.00
_cell.angle_beta   90.00
_cell.angle_gamma   90.00
#
_symmetry.space_group_name_H-M   'P 1'
#
loop_
_entity.id
_entity.type
_entity.pdbx_description
1 polymer ?
#
loop_
_entity_poly.entity_id
_entity_poly.type
_entity_poly.pdbx_seq_one_letter_code
_entity_poly.pdbx_strand_id
1 'polypeptide(L)'
;PYPAPLYPVNATSEQIETEYDPEKGNFQDVCIAGRIMSRRIMGAASFMELQDSTGRIQVYVKRDEICPGEDKTMYNTVFKKLLDIGDVVGIKGFAFHTQTGQLAVHAKELTLLRKSLKVLPIVKEADGKVHDAFTDPELRYRQRYVDLIVNPQVKDTFIKRAKIIATMREYFN
;
A
#
# COMPACT_ATOMS: atom_id res chain seq x y z
N PRO A 1 9.16 -21.75 0.51
CA PRO A 1 9.76 -21.02 1.63
C PRO A 1 9.01 -19.72 1.84
N TYR A 2 8.72 -19.40 3.09
CA TYR A 2 8.15 -18.10 3.43
C TYR A 2 9.25 -17.05 3.25
N PRO A 3 8.95 -15.85 2.70
CA PRO A 3 9.91 -14.77 2.60
C PRO A 3 10.41 -14.38 3.99
N ALA A 4 11.59 -13.78 4.05
CA ALA A 4 12.17 -13.29 5.29
C ALA A 4 11.14 -12.43 6.06
N PRO A 5 10.97 -12.62 7.36
CA PRO A 5 9.95 -11.97 8.14
C PRO A 5 10.16 -10.45 8.28
N LEU A 6 11.36 -9.96 7.96
CA LEU A 6 11.74 -8.56 8.13
C LEU A 6 12.09 -7.92 6.78
N TYR A 7 11.29 -6.95 6.38
CA TYR A 7 11.63 -6.00 5.31
C TYR A 7 12.07 -4.69 5.98
N PRO A 8 13.19 -4.07 5.58
CA PRO A 8 13.79 -2.94 6.29
C PRO A 8 13.01 -1.63 6.02
N VAL A 9 11.80 -1.52 6.57
CA VAL A 9 10.98 -0.31 6.47
C VAL A 9 11.60 0.80 7.30
N ASN A 10 11.82 1.97 6.70
CA ASN A 10 12.37 3.15 7.37
C ASN A 10 11.43 4.37 7.40
N ALA A 11 10.30 4.29 6.68
CA ALA A 11 9.30 5.35 6.67
C ALA A 11 7.89 4.77 6.51
N THR A 12 6.88 5.50 6.97
CA THR A 12 5.46 5.20 6.76
C THR A 12 4.84 6.19 5.79
N SER A 13 3.68 5.84 5.22
CA SER A 13 2.95 6.73 4.32
C SER A 13 2.62 8.08 4.99
N GLU A 14 2.15 8.06 6.24
CA GLU A 14 1.81 9.27 7.01
C GLU A 14 3.05 10.15 7.27
N GLN A 15 4.19 9.55 7.61
CA GLN A 15 5.44 10.31 7.78
C GLN A 15 5.87 11.00 6.50
N ILE A 16 5.80 10.30 5.36
CA ILE A 16 6.14 10.90 4.07
C ILE A 16 5.18 12.03 3.73
N GLU A 17 3.87 11.85 3.94
CA GLU A 17 2.86 12.87 3.63
C GLU A 17 2.98 14.12 4.51
N THR A 18 3.36 13.95 5.78
CA THR A 18 3.42 15.07 6.73
C THR A 18 4.76 15.78 6.78
N GLU A 19 5.86 15.07 6.56
CA GLU A 19 7.22 15.57 6.79
C GLU A 19 8.01 15.82 5.50
N TYR A 20 7.50 15.39 4.32
CA TYR A 20 8.22 15.59 3.06
C TYR A 20 8.33 17.07 2.73
N ASP A 21 9.57 17.50 2.51
CA ASP A 21 9.91 18.87 2.13
C ASP A 21 10.93 18.82 0.97
N PRO A 22 10.53 19.24 -0.25
CA PRO A 22 11.41 19.20 -1.41
C PRO A 22 12.63 20.12 -1.25
N GLU A 23 12.54 21.20 -0.48
CA GLU A 23 13.67 22.12 -0.24
C GLU A 23 14.74 21.50 0.68
N LYS A 24 14.32 20.67 1.62
CA LYS A 24 15.23 19.95 2.51
C LYS A 24 15.83 18.71 1.86
N GLY A 25 15.27 18.22 0.76
CA GLY A 25 15.71 17.01 0.09
C GLY A 25 15.64 15.76 0.99
N ASN A 26 14.68 15.72 1.91
CA ASN A 26 14.45 14.55 2.77
C ASN A 26 13.77 13.41 2.00
N PHE A 27 13.71 12.21 2.57
CA PHE A 27 13.13 11.01 1.96
C PHE A 27 13.73 10.65 0.58
N GLN A 28 15.05 10.82 0.41
CA GLN A 28 15.77 10.41 -0.80
C GLN A 28 16.14 8.91 -0.81
N ASP A 29 16.10 8.26 0.33
CA ASP A 29 16.25 6.81 0.47
C ASP A 29 15.11 6.27 1.33
N VAL A 30 14.00 5.96 0.66
CA VAL A 30 12.76 5.49 1.29
C VAL A 30 12.63 3.99 1.08
N CYS A 31 12.36 3.28 2.16
CA CYS A 31 12.00 1.88 2.14
C CYS A 31 10.64 1.70 2.82
N ILE A 32 9.60 1.46 2.03
CA ILE A 32 8.23 1.27 2.51
C ILE A 32 7.71 -0.12 2.15
N ALA A 33 6.77 -0.62 2.92
CA ALA A 33 6.06 -1.85 2.62
C ALA A 33 4.56 -1.64 2.79
N GLY A 34 3.77 -2.17 1.87
CA GLY A 34 2.33 -2.00 1.92
C GLY A 34 1.58 -2.95 1.00
N ARG A 35 0.27 -2.93 1.13
CA ARG A 35 -0.66 -3.69 0.31
C ARG A 35 -1.05 -2.89 -0.92
N ILE A 36 -1.01 -3.50 -2.10
CA ILE A 36 -1.48 -2.90 -3.35
C ILE A 36 -3.01 -2.78 -3.28
N MET A 37 -3.51 -1.54 -3.29
CA MET A 37 -4.95 -1.25 -3.28
C MET A 37 -5.48 -0.89 -4.66
N SER A 38 -4.67 -0.25 -5.48
CA SER A 38 -4.98 0.03 -6.88
C SER A 38 -3.73 -0.02 -7.75
N ARG A 39 -3.92 -0.24 -9.04
CA ARG A 39 -2.81 -0.26 -10.00
C ARG A 39 -3.28 0.25 -11.37
N ARG A 40 -2.56 1.20 -11.92
CA ARG A 40 -2.77 1.73 -13.27
C ARG A 40 -1.50 1.53 -14.10
N ILE A 41 -1.58 0.70 -15.12
CA ILE A 41 -0.47 0.41 -16.05
C ILE A 41 -0.59 1.34 -17.26
N MET A 42 0.46 2.12 -17.53
CA MET A 42 0.53 3.10 -18.61
C MET A 42 1.81 2.88 -19.44
N GLY A 43 1.87 1.77 -20.16
CA GLY A 43 3.03 1.43 -20.99
C GLY A 43 4.29 1.10 -20.20
N ALA A 44 5.32 1.94 -20.28
CA ALA A 44 6.60 1.79 -19.59
C ALA A 44 6.60 2.43 -18.19
N ALA A 45 5.61 3.25 -17.88
CA ALA A 45 5.37 3.85 -16.58
C ALA A 45 4.06 3.32 -16.00
N SER A 46 3.96 3.26 -14.68
CA SER A 46 2.76 2.80 -13.98
C SER A 46 2.65 3.49 -12.63
N PHE A 47 1.43 3.56 -12.14
CA PHE A 47 1.13 4.00 -10.79
C PHE A 47 0.46 2.88 -10.02
N MET A 48 0.75 2.79 -8.75
CA MET A 48 0.01 1.96 -7.80
C MET A 48 -0.18 2.70 -6.50
N GLU A 49 -1.21 2.35 -5.77
CA GLU A 49 -1.49 2.84 -4.43
C GLU A 49 -1.15 1.76 -3.43
N LEU A 50 -0.27 2.07 -2.49
CA LEU A 50 0.07 1.20 -1.38
C LEU A 50 -0.63 1.65 -0.11
N GLN A 51 -1.21 0.71 0.61
CA GLN A 51 -1.75 0.91 1.95
C GLN A 51 -0.84 0.24 2.97
N ASP A 52 -0.32 1.02 3.89
CA ASP A 52 0.43 0.53 5.05
C ASP A 52 -0.40 0.56 6.34
N SER A 53 0.25 0.57 7.51
CA SER A 53 -0.42 0.65 8.81
C SER A 53 -1.02 2.02 9.11
N THR A 54 -0.47 3.09 8.54
CA THR A 54 -0.80 4.49 8.85
C THR A 54 -1.69 5.14 7.81
N GLY A 55 -1.51 4.84 6.53
CA GLY A 55 -2.27 5.48 5.47
C GLY A 55 -2.08 4.81 4.11
N ARG A 56 -2.22 5.61 3.07
CA ARG A 56 -2.01 5.21 1.67
C ARG A 56 -1.09 6.19 1.00
N ILE A 57 -0.21 5.69 0.16
CA ILE A 57 0.70 6.52 -0.63
C ILE A 57 0.74 6.03 -2.07
N GLN A 58 0.85 6.97 -3.00
CA GLN A 58 1.04 6.65 -4.40
C GLN A 58 2.49 6.23 -4.65
N VAL A 59 2.69 5.21 -5.48
CA VAL A 59 3.99 4.78 -5.95
C VAL A 59 4.05 4.85 -7.46
N TYR A 60 5.04 5.54 -7.97
CA TYR A 60 5.37 5.61 -9.38
C TYR A 60 6.41 4.55 -9.73
N VAL A 61 6.10 3.72 -10.71
CA VAL A 61 6.97 2.62 -11.15
C VAL A 61 7.32 2.81 -12.61
N LYS A 62 8.61 2.98 -12.91
CA LYS A 62 9.12 3.10 -14.27
C LYS A 62 9.95 1.87 -14.63
N ARG A 63 9.61 1.26 -15.77
CA ARG A 63 10.22 -0.01 -16.23
C ARG A 63 11.74 0.02 -16.21
N ASP A 64 12.31 1.09 -16.77
CA ASP A 64 13.77 1.14 -17.00
C ASP A 64 14.54 1.47 -15.73
N GLU A 65 13.85 1.91 -14.67
CA GLU A 65 14.47 2.15 -13.37
C GLU A 65 14.41 0.93 -12.44
N ILE A 66 13.29 0.20 -12.42
CA ILE A 66 13.24 -1.06 -11.67
C ILE A 66 13.94 -2.23 -12.40
N CYS A 67 14.24 -2.04 -13.69
CA CYS A 67 14.95 -2.99 -14.55
C CYS A 67 16.04 -2.25 -15.35
N PRO A 68 17.17 -1.86 -14.74
CA PRO A 68 18.19 -1.05 -15.41
C PRO A 68 18.95 -1.81 -16.52
N GLY A 69 18.93 -3.15 -16.50
CA GLY A 69 19.54 -4.00 -17.51
C GLY A 69 18.66 -4.26 -18.73
N GLU A 70 19.09 -5.16 -19.61
CA GLU A 70 18.33 -5.62 -20.79
C GLU A 70 17.11 -6.47 -20.38
N ASP A 71 17.21 -7.21 -19.29
CA ASP A 71 16.13 -8.03 -18.77
C ASP A 71 15.03 -7.16 -18.13
N LYS A 72 13.88 -7.09 -18.79
CA LYS A 72 12.69 -6.38 -18.34
C LYS A 72 11.63 -7.31 -17.73
N THR A 73 12.00 -8.54 -17.37
CA THR A 73 11.08 -9.56 -16.85
C THR A 73 10.38 -9.11 -15.59
N MET A 74 11.09 -8.42 -14.67
CA MET A 74 10.51 -7.92 -13.43
C MET A 74 9.33 -6.97 -13.71
N TYR A 75 9.45 -6.06 -14.65
CA TYR A 75 8.37 -5.15 -15.01
C TYR A 75 7.32 -5.82 -15.92
N ASN A 76 7.75 -6.45 -17.03
CA ASN A 76 6.82 -6.93 -18.06
C ASN A 76 6.04 -8.17 -17.63
N THR A 77 6.64 -9.02 -16.79
CA THR A 77 6.02 -10.26 -16.34
C THR A 77 5.57 -10.17 -14.89
N VAL A 78 6.48 -9.88 -13.95
CA VAL A 78 6.13 -9.88 -12.53
C VAL A 78 5.17 -8.75 -12.23
N PHE A 79 5.57 -7.50 -12.48
CA PHE A 79 4.75 -6.34 -12.15
C PHE A 79 3.43 -6.29 -12.94
N LYS A 80 3.46 -6.52 -14.27
CA LYS A 80 2.26 -6.39 -15.10
C LYS A 80 1.31 -7.57 -15.01
N LYS A 81 1.82 -8.81 -14.90
CA LYS A 81 1.01 -10.02 -15.08
C LYS A 81 0.84 -10.85 -13.81
N LEU A 82 1.82 -10.86 -12.91
CA LEU A 82 1.82 -11.74 -11.74
C LEU A 82 1.44 -11.02 -10.43
N LEU A 83 1.63 -9.70 -10.34
CA LEU A 83 1.14 -8.94 -9.19
C LEU A 83 -0.35 -8.69 -9.32
N ASP A 84 -1.05 -8.87 -8.21
CA ASP A 84 -2.48 -8.64 -8.09
C ASP A 84 -2.79 -7.57 -7.03
N ILE A 85 -3.99 -7.01 -7.13
CA ILE A 85 -4.52 -6.15 -6.07
C ILE A 85 -4.70 -6.99 -4.80
N GLY A 86 -4.18 -6.48 -3.69
CA GLY A 86 -4.14 -7.22 -2.43
C GLY A 86 -2.77 -7.81 -2.09
N ASP A 87 -1.85 -7.94 -3.05
CA ASP A 87 -0.48 -8.36 -2.77
C ASP A 87 0.24 -7.37 -1.85
N VAL A 88 1.16 -7.87 -1.05
CA VAL A 88 2.02 -7.04 -0.21
C VAL A 88 3.39 -6.95 -0.85
N VAL A 89 3.83 -5.72 -1.07
CA VAL A 89 5.12 -5.42 -1.71
C VAL A 89 5.95 -4.49 -0.86
N GLY A 90 7.26 -4.60 -1.01
CA GLY A 90 8.23 -3.66 -0.50
C GLY A 90 8.78 -2.81 -1.64
N ILE A 91 8.95 -1.53 -1.41
CA ILE A 91 9.46 -0.55 -2.36
C ILE A 91 10.62 0.19 -1.75
N LYS A 92 11.73 0.25 -2.49
CA LYS A 92 12.81 1.19 -2.23
C LYS A 92 12.83 2.27 -3.29
N GLY A 93 13.06 3.51 -2.88
CA GLY A 93 13.09 4.63 -3.81
C GLY A 93 13.21 5.96 -3.09
N PHE A 94 12.59 6.99 -3.63
CA PHE A 94 12.60 8.34 -3.06
C PHE A 94 11.24 9.01 -3.22
N ALA A 95 10.93 9.94 -2.31
CA ALA A 95 9.71 10.73 -2.38
C ALA A 95 9.87 11.88 -3.38
N PHE A 96 8.81 12.20 -4.13
CA PHE A 96 8.78 13.29 -5.08
C PHE A 96 7.34 13.76 -5.35
N HIS A 97 7.20 14.94 -5.92
CA HIS A 97 5.91 15.39 -6.46
C HIS A 97 5.78 15.01 -7.94
N THR A 98 4.65 14.43 -8.29
CA THR A 98 4.28 14.16 -9.69
C THR A 98 4.02 15.46 -10.43
N GLN A 99 3.93 15.43 -11.77
CA GLN A 99 3.58 16.61 -12.58
C GLN A 99 2.23 17.22 -12.20
N THR A 100 1.33 16.44 -11.61
CA THR A 100 0.03 16.90 -11.09
C THR A 100 0.09 17.47 -9.68
N GLY A 101 1.29 17.53 -9.07
CA GLY A 101 1.49 18.01 -7.71
C GLY A 101 1.20 16.97 -6.61
N GLN A 102 0.83 15.75 -6.96
CA GLN A 102 0.58 14.69 -5.98
C GLN A 102 1.89 14.11 -5.44
N LEU A 103 2.00 13.97 -4.12
CA LEU A 103 3.14 13.31 -3.49
C LEU A 103 3.12 11.81 -3.79
N ALA A 104 4.28 11.28 -4.17
CA ALA A 104 4.43 9.88 -4.54
C ALA A 104 5.85 9.38 -4.19
N VAL A 105 6.01 8.07 -4.10
CA VAL A 105 7.32 7.42 -4.01
C VAL A 105 7.73 6.89 -5.39
N HIS A 106 8.87 7.31 -5.88
CA HIS A 106 9.46 6.83 -7.11
C HIS A 106 10.24 5.54 -6.82
N ALA A 107 9.74 4.42 -7.34
CA ALA A 107 10.32 3.10 -7.08
C ALA A 107 11.60 2.88 -7.90
N LYS A 108 12.69 2.53 -7.22
CA LYS A 108 13.93 2.01 -7.80
C LYS A 108 14.00 0.48 -7.71
N GLU A 109 13.49 -0.09 -6.61
CA GLU A 109 13.40 -1.52 -6.41
C GLU A 109 11.98 -1.89 -5.96
N LEU A 110 11.52 -3.06 -6.41
CA LEU A 110 10.24 -3.63 -6.03
C LEU A 110 10.45 -5.10 -5.63
N THR A 111 9.99 -5.46 -4.44
CA THR A 111 10.09 -6.81 -3.90
C THR A 111 8.69 -7.32 -3.54
N LEU A 112 8.30 -8.48 -4.07
CA LEU A 112 7.09 -9.15 -3.63
C LEU A 112 7.32 -9.79 -2.25
N LEU A 113 6.61 -9.31 -1.24
CA LEU A 113 6.71 -9.84 0.12
C LEU A 113 5.70 -10.96 0.36
N ARG A 114 4.46 -10.79 -0.13
CA ARG A 114 3.42 -11.80 0.01
C ARG A 114 2.35 -11.68 -1.06
N LYS A 115 1.91 -12.82 -1.61
CA LYS A 115 0.77 -12.92 -2.51
C LYS A 115 -0.55 -12.91 -1.74
N SER A 116 -1.54 -12.21 -2.27
CA SER A 116 -2.93 -12.32 -1.85
C SER A 116 -3.57 -13.52 -2.56
N LEU A 117 -4.12 -14.45 -1.78
CA LEU A 117 -4.78 -15.63 -2.36
C LEU A 117 -6.24 -15.37 -2.77
N LYS A 118 -6.80 -14.24 -2.35
CA LYS A 118 -8.17 -13.82 -2.66
C LYS A 118 -8.17 -12.38 -3.15
N VAL A 119 -9.04 -12.11 -4.13
CA VAL A 119 -9.29 -10.75 -4.60
C VAL A 119 -9.96 -9.95 -3.49
N LEU A 120 -9.46 -8.73 -3.24
CA LEU A 120 -10.10 -7.80 -2.31
C LEU A 120 -11.30 -7.13 -2.98
N PRO A 121 -12.45 -7.01 -2.27
CA PRO A 121 -13.53 -6.16 -2.72
C PRO A 121 -13.08 -4.70 -2.63
N ILE A 122 -12.98 -4.04 -3.77
CA ILE A 122 -12.55 -2.63 -3.85
C ILE A 122 -13.74 -1.81 -4.27
N VAL A 123 -14.02 -0.77 -3.50
CA VAL A 123 -15.00 0.25 -3.85
C VAL A 123 -14.64 0.86 -5.21
N LYS A 124 -15.58 0.83 -6.14
CA LYS A 124 -15.47 1.49 -7.43
C LYS A 124 -16.50 2.60 -7.49
N GLU A 125 -16.06 3.81 -7.72
CA GLU A 125 -16.95 4.89 -8.11
C GLU A 125 -17.14 4.86 -9.63
N ALA A 126 -18.37 4.61 -10.05
CA ALA A 126 -18.76 4.71 -11.44
C ALA A 126 -20.10 5.45 -11.53
N ASP A 127 -20.18 6.43 -12.42
CA ASP A 127 -21.40 7.23 -12.69
C ASP A 127 -22.01 7.93 -11.46
N GLY A 128 -21.14 8.39 -10.53
CA GLY A 128 -21.58 9.07 -9.31
C GLY A 128 -22.21 8.12 -8.27
N LYS A 129 -22.16 6.82 -8.49
CA LYS A 129 -22.58 5.79 -7.53
C LYS A 129 -21.36 5.06 -6.98
N VAL A 130 -21.36 4.95 -5.64
CA VAL A 130 -20.38 4.13 -4.92
C VAL A 130 -20.86 2.70 -4.96
N HIS A 131 -20.15 1.85 -5.70
CA HIS A 131 -20.34 0.40 -5.68
C HIS A 131 -19.41 -0.16 -4.60
N ASP A 132 -19.93 -0.30 -3.39
CA ASP A 132 -19.23 -0.96 -2.30
C ASP A 132 -19.57 -2.45 -2.35
N ALA A 133 -18.59 -3.23 -2.77
CA ALA A 133 -18.74 -4.68 -2.84
C ALA A 133 -18.72 -5.37 -1.47
N PHE A 134 -18.51 -4.62 -0.37
CA PHE A 134 -18.36 -5.19 0.98
C PHE A 134 -19.23 -4.47 2.02
N THR A 135 -20.53 -4.30 1.71
CA THR A 135 -21.52 -3.67 2.59
C THR A 135 -22.36 -4.66 3.37
N ASP A 136 -22.49 -5.91 2.91
CA ASP A 136 -23.30 -6.93 3.55
C ASP A 136 -22.84 -7.20 4.99
N PRO A 137 -23.70 -7.00 6.02
CA PRO A 137 -23.30 -7.12 7.42
C PRO A 137 -22.81 -8.52 7.77
N GLU A 138 -23.44 -9.57 7.23
CA GLU A 138 -23.05 -10.95 7.54
C GLU A 138 -21.67 -11.28 6.99
N LEU A 139 -21.40 -10.91 5.72
CA LEU A 139 -20.08 -11.08 5.13
C LEU A 139 -19.00 -10.30 5.90
N ARG A 140 -19.30 -9.07 6.34
CA ARG A 140 -18.38 -8.25 7.13
C ARG A 140 -18.07 -8.86 8.49
N TYR A 141 -19.04 -9.52 9.13
CA TYR A 141 -18.79 -10.25 10.36
C TYR A 141 -17.99 -11.53 10.13
N ARG A 142 -18.31 -12.29 9.10
CA ARG A 142 -17.60 -13.54 8.76
C ARG A 142 -16.18 -13.32 8.27
N GLN A 143 -15.95 -12.24 7.52
CA GLN A 143 -14.66 -11.90 6.93
C GLN A 143 -14.12 -10.59 7.51
N ARG A 144 -14.05 -10.50 8.85
CA ARG A 144 -13.59 -9.29 9.55
C ARG A 144 -12.20 -8.83 9.10
N TYR A 145 -11.31 -9.74 8.74
CA TYR A 145 -10.00 -9.42 8.22
C TYR A 145 -10.05 -8.64 6.89
N VAL A 146 -11.01 -8.92 6.03
CA VAL A 146 -11.25 -8.15 4.79
C VAL A 146 -11.83 -6.78 5.14
N ASP A 147 -12.84 -6.74 6.01
CA ASP A 147 -13.49 -5.52 6.46
C ASP A 147 -12.48 -4.50 7.04
N LEU A 148 -11.50 -4.98 7.82
CA LEU A 148 -10.42 -4.16 8.36
C LEU A 148 -9.44 -3.63 7.30
N ILE A 149 -9.32 -4.30 6.15
CA ILE A 149 -8.46 -3.86 5.05
C ILE A 149 -9.15 -2.79 4.21
N VAL A 150 -10.44 -3.02 3.87
CA VAL A 150 -11.15 -2.18 2.91
C VAL A 150 -11.93 -1.02 3.54
N ASN A 151 -12.29 -1.13 4.82
CA ASN A 151 -13.05 -0.14 5.56
C ASN A 151 -12.21 0.54 6.67
N PRO A 152 -11.56 1.69 6.41
CA PRO A 152 -10.68 2.35 7.39
C PRO A 152 -11.39 2.70 8.70
N GLN A 153 -12.67 3.09 8.64
CA GLN A 153 -13.48 3.43 9.82
C GLN A 153 -13.64 2.25 10.77
N VAL A 154 -13.77 1.04 10.24
CA VAL A 154 -13.85 -0.19 11.04
C VAL A 154 -12.51 -0.47 11.71
N LYS A 155 -11.40 -0.33 10.97
CA LYS A 155 -10.05 -0.45 11.52
C LYS A 155 -9.83 0.51 12.70
N ASP A 156 -10.21 1.78 12.55
CA ASP A 156 -10.12 2.79 13.60
C ASP A 156 -10.91 2.41 14.86
N THR A 157 -12.14 1.92 14.68
CA THR A 157 -12.97 1.43 15.79
C THR A 157 -12.28 0.29 16.56
N PHE A 158 -11.67 -0.68 15.87
CA PHE A 158 -10.95 -1.77 16.52
C PHE A 158 -9.68 -1.33 17.23
N ILE A 159 -8.96 -0.34 16.66
CA ILE A 159 -7.78 0.25 17.31
C ILE A 159 -8.20 0.96 18.61
N LYS A 160 -9.27 1.76 18.59
CA LYS A 160 -9.82 2.43 19.78
C LYS A 160 -10.24 1.41 20.84
N ARG A 161 -10.95 0.35 20.44
CA ARG A 161 -11.31 -0.74 21.34
C ARG A 161 -10.10 -1.41 21.99
N ALA A 162 -9.06 -1.71 21.21
CA ALA A 162 -7.85 -2.32 21.73
C ALA A 162 -7.15 -1.42 22.77
N LYS A 163 -7.06 -0.10 22.49
CA LYS A 163 -6.52 0.89 23.43
C LYS A 163 -7.31 0.96 24.73
N ILE A 164 -8.63 1.01 24.67
CA ILE A 164 -9.49 1.02 25.87
C ILE A 164 -9.24 -0.22 26.72
N ILE A 165 -9.20 -1.41 26.12
CA ILE A 165 -8.97 -2.65 26.84
C ILE A 165 -7.55 -2.67 27.47
N ALA A 166 -6.55 -2.18 26.75
CA ALA A 166 -5.18 -2.10 27.26
C ALA A 166 -5.11 -1.18 28.48
N THR A 167 -5.69 0.03 28.40
CA THR A 167 -5.74 0.99 29.51
C THR A 167 -6.48 0.42 30.74
N MET A 168 -7.59 -0.28 30.52
CA MET A 168 -8.30 -0.93 31.63
C MET A 168 -7.40 -1.99 32.32
N ARG A 169 -6.68 -2.79 31.56
CA ARG A 169 -5.76 -3.80 32.14
C ARG A 169 -4.62 -3.15 32.91
N GLU A 170 -4.03 -2.07 32.39
CA GLU A 170 -2.98 -1.33 33.10
C GLU A 170 -3.48 -0.71 34.40
N TYR A 171 -4.73 -0.23 34.42
CA TYR A 171 -5.32 0.36 35.62
C TYR A 171 -5.60 -0.68 36.74
N PHE A 172 -5.93 -1.94 36.38
CA PHE A 172 -6.25 -2.99 37.32
C PHE A 172 -5.06 -3.90 37.72
N ASN A 173 -3.89 -3.71 37.11
CA ASN A 173 -2.65 -4.41 37.49
C ASN A 173 -1.78 -3.54 38.40
#